data_3fc567b5ae46c19970402224016f1574
#
_entry.id   3fc567b5ae46c19970402224016f1574
#
_cell.length_a   1.000
_cell.length_b   1.000
_cell.length_c   1.000
_cell.angle_alpha   90.00
_cell.angle_beta   90.00
_cell.angle_gamma   90.00
#
_symmetry.space_group_name_H-M   'P 1'
#
loop_
_entity.id
_entity.type
_entity.pdbx_description
1 polymer ?
#
loop_
_entity_poly.entity_id
_entity_poly.type
_entity_poly.pdbx_seq_one_letter_code
_entity_poly.pdbx_strand_id
1 'polypeptide(L)'
;MDKQSEVEYFGGDELSASVWRGKYAMEGESNPSDMHRRMAEEFARIENKYTSEEFELLQQRRIERDLSDYGKTRKTLNYKRIFDLFKDFKYIVPQGSIMYGLGRTDKYISLSNCFVIPSADDSYGGIFKTDQEQVQLMKRRGGVGHDISNLRPEGTHVSNSAGTSTGVVSFMERFSNSTREVAQNGRRGK
;
A
#
# COMPACT_ATOMS: atom_id res chain seq x y z
N MET A 1 -25.78 -1.32 24.10
CA MET A 1 -26.09 -0.81 22.75
C MET A 1 -25.60 -1.86 21.79
N ASP A 2 -26.49 -2.49 21.06
CA ASP A 2 -26.14 -3.43 20.02
C ASP A 2 -25.32 -2.68 18.97
N LYS A 3 -24.17 -3.24 18.60
CA LYS A 3 -23.36 -2.65 17.53
C LYS A 3 -24.11 -2.82 16.21
N GLN A 4 -24.26 -1.72 15.47
CA GLN A 4 -24.77 -1.75 14.10
C GLN A 4 -24.01 -2.78 13.27
N SER A 5 -24.70 -3.64 12.54
CA SER A 5 -24.07 -4.61 11.64
C SER A 5 -23.48 -3.91 10.40
N GLU A 6 -22.58 -4.59 9.69
CA GLU A 6 -22.06 -4.06 8.42
C GLU A 6 -23.12 -3.86 7.38
N VAL A 7 -24.13 -4.72 7.32
CA VAL A 7 -25.26 -4.60 6.35
C VAL A 7 -26.11 -3.37 6.64
N GLU A 8 -26.39 -3.13 7.92
CA GLU A 8 -27.11 -1.90 8.34
C GLU A 8 -26.28 -0.65 8.05
N TYR A 9 -24.95 -0.71 8.27
CA TYR A 9 -24.04 0.41 7.97
C TYR A 9 -24.10 0.81 6.49
N PHE A 10 -24.19 -0.16 5.59
CA PHE A 10 -24.31 0.05 4.15
C PHE A 10 -25.77 0.21 3.66
N GLY A 11 -26.73 0.46 4.57
CA GLY A 11 -28.13 0.68 4.19
C GLY A 11 -28.82 -0.52 3.55
N GLY A 12 -28.39 -1.74 3.86
CA GLY A 12 -28.92 -2.97 3.30
C GLY A 12 -28.15 -3.50 2.09
N ASP A 13 -27.06 -2.84 1.65
CA ASP A 13 -26.23 -3.34 0.55
C ASP A 13 -25.33 -4.49 1.03
N GLU A 14 -25.78 -5.71 0.78
CA GLU A 14 -25.06 -6.94 1.14
C GLU A 14 -23.74 -7.09 0.37
N LEU A 15 -23.65 -6.60 -0.87
CA LEU A 15 -22.44 -6.67 -1.67
C LEU A 15 -21.33 -5.80 -1.04
N SER A 16 -21.65 -4.56 -0.73
CA SER A 16 -20.71 -3.65 -0.06
C SER A 16 -20.28 -4.19 1.31
N ALA A 17 -21.21 -4.71 2.10
CA ALA A 17 -20.95 -5.34 3.38
C ALA A 17 -20.00 -6.55 3.24
N SER A 18 -20.28 -7.46 2.32
CA SER A 18 -19.45 -8.63 2.03
C SER A 18 -18.04 -8.25 1.55
N VAL A 19 -17.94 -7.26 0.67
CA VAL A 19 -16.65 -6.75 0.19
C VAL A 19 -15.85 -6.13 1.32
N TRP A 20 -16.48 -5.31 2.16
CA TRP A 20 -15.80 -4.73 3.31
C TRP A 20 -15.33 -5.82 4.29
N ARG A 21 -16.20 -6.73 4.68
CA ARG A 21 -15.89 -7.85 5.59
C ARG A 21 -14.74 -8.69 5.06
N GLY A 22 -14.82 -9.10 3.81
CA GLY A 22 -13.82 -9.94 3.19
C GLY A 22 -12.50 -9.25 2.86
N LYS A 23 -12.43 -7.90 2.74
CA LYS A 23 -11.25 -7.18 2.24
C LYS A 23 -10.55 -6.30 3.26
N TYR A 24 -11.30 -5.73 4.19
CA TYR A 24 -10.78 -4.62 4.99
C TYR A 24 -10.91 -4.84 6.49
N ALA A 25 -11.95 -5.55 6.92
CA ALA A 25 -12.20 -5.79 8.34
C ALA A 25 -11.05 -6.54 9.03
N MET A 26 -10.80 -6.15 10.26
CA MET A 26 -10.01 -6.92 11.21
C MET A 26 -10.93 -7.78 12.09
N GLU A 27 -10.35 -8.78 12.72
CA GLU A 27 -11.04 -9.55 13.75
C GLU A 27 -11.52 -8.61 14.86
N GLY A 28 -12.78 -8.77 15.27
CA GLY A 28 -13.41 -7.90 16.27
C GLY A 28 -14.06 -6.62 15.72
N GLU A 29 -13.85 -6.25 14.47
CA GLU A 29 -14.54 -5.14 13.82
C GLU A 29 -15.92 -5.59 13.33
N SER A 30 -16.97 -4.84 13.70
CA SER A 30 -18.37 -5.16 13.35
C SER A 30 -18.85 -4.43 12.12
N ASN A 31 -18.34 -3.23 11.85
CA ASN A 31 -18.71 -2.39 10.70
C ASN A 31 -17.59 -1.39 10.38
N PRO A 32 -17.69 -0.64 9.27
CA PRO A 32 -16.67 0.34 8.88
C PRO A 32 -16.34 1.41 9.93
N SER A 33 -17.24 1.73 10.86
CA SER A 33 -16.92 2.70 11.92
C SER A 33 -15.82 2.18 12.86
N ASP A 34 -15.76 0.87 13.11
CA ASP A 34 -14.69 0.27 13.92
C ASP A 34 -13.34 0.39 13.18
N MET A 35 -13.34 0.13 11.88
CA MET A 35 -12.16 0.36 11.02
C MET A 35 -11.72 1.83 11.03
N HIS A 36 -12.66 2.77 10.94
CA HIS A 36 -12.36 4.22 11.00
C HIS A 36 -11.77 4.62 12.36
N ARG A 37 -12.24 4.00 13.47
CA ARG A 37 -11.66 4.21 14.82
C ARG A 37 -10.22 3.74 14.87
N ARG A 38 -9.94 2.51 14.42
CA ARG A 38 -8.57 1.98 14.36
C ARG A 38 -7.64 2.87 13.55
N MET A 39 -8.07 3.32 12.37
CA MET A 39 -7.26 4.21 11.54
C MET A 39 -7.03 5.56 12.23
N ALA A 40 -8.06 6.13 12.86
CA ALA A 40 -7.93 7.40 13.56
C ALA A 40 -7.02 7.32 14.78
N GLU A 41 -7.05 6.21 15.52
CA GLU A 41 -6.14 5.94 16.63
C GLU A 41 -4.68 5.88 16.17
N GLU A 42 -4.41 5.18 15.08
CA GLU A 42 -3.06 5.05 14.55
C GLU A 42 -2.52 6.36 13.98
N PHE A 43 -3.33 7.12 13.26
CA PHE A 43 -2.93 8.46 12.80
C PHE A 43 -2.70 9.42 13.97
N ALA A 44 -3.54 9.38 15.00
CA ALA A 44 -3.35 10.19 16.21
C ALA A 44 -2.07 9.80 16.94
N ARG A 45 -1.76 8.49 17.02
CA ARG A 45 -0.51 8.00 17.60
C ARG A 45 0.71 8.53 16.83
N ILE A 46 0.64 8.56 15.50
CA ILE A 46 1.71 9.11 14.66
C ILE A 46 1.82 10.63 14.85
N GLU A 47 0.71 11.35 14.82
CA GLU A 47 0.68 12.80 14.99
C GLU A 47 1.27 13.20 16.35
N ASN A 48 0.95 12.45 17.41
CA ASN A 48 1.47 12.70 18.76
C ASN A 48 3.00 12.57 18.86
N LYS A 49 3.64 11.77 17.98
CA LYS A 49 5.11 11.70 17.93
C LYS A 49 5.73 13.02 17.50
N TYR A 50 5.02 13.80 16.67
CA TYR A 50 5.49 15.09 16.17
C TYR A 50 5.12 16.26 17.10
N THR A 51 4.39 16.01 18.18
CA THR A 51 4.00 16.99 19.19
C THR A 51 4.61 16.72 20.56
N SER A 52 5.46 15.70 20.69
CA SER A 52 6.17 15.42 21.94
C SER A 52 7.29 16.45 22.17
N GLU A 53 7.50 16.83 23.44
CA GLU A 53 8.59 17.73 23.82
C GLU A 53 9.96 17.25 23.33
N GLU A 54 10.18 15.94 23.30
CA GLU A 54 11.41 15.32 22.78
C GLU A 54 11.59 15.59 21.28
N PHE A 55 10.50 15.55 20.52
CA PHE A 55 10.54 15.88 19.12
C PHE A 55 10.71 17.36 18.87
N GLU A 56 10.08 18.23 19.67
CA GLU A 56 10.29 19.69 19.62
C GLU A 56 11.76 20.06 19.88
N LEU A 57 12.41 19.43 20.85
CA LEU A 57 13.83 19.63 21.12
C LEU A 57 14.74 19.17 19.97
N LEU A 58 14.41 18.06 19.33
CA LEU A 58 15.11 17.58 18.14
C LEU A 58 14.88 18.49 16.94
N GLN A 59 13.71 19.07 16.84
CA GLN A 59 13.28 19.97 15.78
C GLN A 59 13.88 21.37 15.91
N GLN A 60 13.99 21.93 17.13
CA GLN A 60 14.60 23.23 17.35
C GLN A 60 16.05 23.30 16.83
N ARG A 61 16.74 22.18 16.77
CA ARG A 61 18.10 22.08 16.19
C ARG A 61 18.13 21.94 14.65
N ARG A 62 17.01 21.56 14.01
CA ARG A 62 16.93 21.28 12.56
C ARG A 62 16.00 22.21 11.76
N ILE A 63 14.99 22.76 12.36
CA ILE A 63 13.76 23.23 11.67
C ILE A 63 13.61 24.74 11.49
N GLU A 64 14.43 25.57 12.10
CA GLU A 64 14.33 27.01 11.79
C GLU A 64 14.57 27.33 10.30
N ARG A 65 15.07 26.37 9.53
CA ARG A 65 15.43 26.61 8.12
C ARG A 65 14.45 26.08 7.07
N ASP A 66 13.63 25.05 7.35
CA ASP A 66 13.02 24.27 6.24
C ASP A 66 11.51 24.09 6.30
N LEU A 67 10.79 24.63 7.28
CA LEU A 67 9.32 24.54 7.28
C LEU A 67 8.70 25.68 6.48
N SER A 68 7.76 25.33 5.58
CA SER A 68 6.85 26.31 4.98
C SER A 68 6.03 27.04 6.05
N ASP A 69 5.52 28.22 5.75
CA ASP A 69 4.66 28.98 6.69
C ASP A 69 3.44 28.17 7.12
N TYR A 70 2.90 27.33 6.24
CA TYR A 70 1.85 26.36 6.60
C TYR A 70 2.37 25.35 7.63
N GLY A 71 3.54 24.80 7.46
CA GLY A 71 4.14 23.84 8.40
C GLY A 71 4.35 24.42 9.80
N LYS A 72 4.68 25.72 9.88
CA LYS A 72 4.87 26.45 11.17
C LYS A 72 3.56 26.76 11.87
N THR A 73 2.48 26.94 11.13
CA THR A 73 1.20 27.44 11.66
C THR A 73 0.09 26.39 11.70
N ARG A 74 0.29 25.20 11.08
CA ARG A 74 -0.71 24.13 11.06
C ARG A 74 -1.06 23.67 12.48
N LYS A 75 -2.35 23.48 12.73
CA LYS A 75 -2.82 22.85 13.96
C LYS A 75 -2.67 21.35 13.87
N THR A 76 -2.13 20.73 14.92
CA THR A 76 -2.09 19.26 15.06
C THR A 76 -3.50 18.67 15.03
N LEU A 77 -3.60 17.50 14.43
CA LEU A 77 -4.82 16.73 14.37
C LEU A 77 -4.91 15.83 15.60
N ASN A 78 -6.06 15.81 16.25
CA ASN A 78 -6.36 14.86 17.31
C ASN A 78 -7.25 13.74 16.80
N TYR A 79 -7.37 12.66 17.60
CA TYR A 79 -8.20 11.49 17.28
C TYR A 79 -9.59 11.86 16.75
N LYS A 80 -10.30 12.76 17.47
CA LYS A 80 -11.67 13.10 17.11
C LYS A 80 -11.76 13.76 15.73
N ARG A 81 -10.89 14.69 15.41
CA ARG A 81 -10.86 15.37 14.11
C ARG A 81 -10.50 14.38 12.99
N ILE A 82 -9.54 13.49 13.26
CA ILE A 82 -9.14 12.44 12.28
C ILE A 82 -10.31 11.48 12.04
N PHE A 83 -10.98 11.03 13.11
CA PHE A 83 -12.15 10.16 12.98
C PHE A 83 -13.28 10.82 12.19
N ASP A 84 -13.58 12.08 12.48
CA ASP A 84 -14.63 12.84 11.78
C ASP A 84 -14.33 12.99 10.27
N LEU A 85 -13.05 13.00 9.86
CA LEU A 85 -12.66 13.03 8.45
C LEU A 85 -12.95 11.72 7.73
N PHE A 86 -12.79 10.58 8.41
CA PHE A 86 -13.05 9.25 7.84
C PHE A 86 -14.51 8.82 7.95
N LYS A 87 -15.19 9.29 8.99
CA LYS A 87 -16.53 8.84 9.34
C LYS A 87 -17.46 8.84 8.12
N ASP A 88 -18.14 7.71 7.92
CA ASP A 88 -19.11 7.50 6.85
C ASP A 88 -18.52 7.74 5.43
N PHE A 89 -17.20 7.66 5.28
CA PHE A 89 -16.46 7.95 4.05
C PHE A 89 -16.76 9.35 3.47
N LYS A 90 -17.11 10.30 4.33
CA LYS A 90 -17.66 11.59 3.91
C LYS A 90 -16.62 12.52 3.29
N TYR A 91 -15.44 12.64 3.90
CA TYR A 91 -14.40 13.58 3.46
C TYR A 91 -13.17 12.87 2.92
N ILE A 92 -12.78 11.77 3.52
CA ILE A 92 -11.61 10.98 3.11
C ILE A 92 -12.04 9.54 2.92
N VAL A 93 -11.82 9.03 1.70
CA VAL A 93 -11.92 7.62 1.36
C VAL A 93 -10.52 7.08 1.15
N PRO A 94 -9.95 6.35 2.12
CA PRO A 94 -8.60 5.81 1.99
C PRO A 94 -8.52 4.72 0.93
N GLN A 95 -7.32 4.52 0.40
CA GLN A 95 -7.07 3.38 -0.47
C GLN A 95 -7.06 2.07 0.32
N GLY A 96 -7.23 0.95 -0.39
CA GLY A 96 -7.44 -0.36 0.21
C GLY A 96 -6.34 -0.85 1.13
N SER A 97 -5.06 -0.51 0.88
CA SER A 97 -3.96 -0.91 1.76
C SER A 97 -4.00 -0.18 3.11
N ILE A 98 -4.42 1.09 3.11
CA ILE A 98 -4.62 1.85 4.36
C ILE A 98 -5.79 1.26 5.15
N MET A 99 -6.95 1.07 4.52
CA MET A 99 -8.13 0.49 5.17
C MET A 99 -7.83 -0.89 5.78
N TYR A 100 -7.05 -1.71 5.08
CA TYR A 100 -6.70 -3.05 5.55
C TYR A 100 -5.59 -3.04 6.59
N GLY A 101 -4.53 -2.24 6.37
CA GLY A 101 -3.23 -2.42 7.04
C GLY A 101 -2.95 -1.44 8.17
N LEU A 102 -3.52 -0.23 8.14
CA LEU A 102 -3.19 0.78 9.14
C LEU A 102 -3.66 0.37 10.54
N GLY A 103 -2.77 0.40 11.52
CA GLY A 103 -3.03 -0.05 12.89
C GLY A 103 -3.02 -1.58 13.07
N ARG A 104 -2.72 -2.35 12.03
CA ARG A 104 -2.58 -3.81 12.11
C ARG A 104 -1.16 -4.19 12.53
N THR A 105 -1.03 -5.08 13.51
CA THR A 105 0.26 -5.52 14.05
C THR A 105 0.55 -7.01 13.83
N ASP A 106 -0.44 -7.76 13.33
CA ASP A 106 -0.37 -9.20 13.13
C ASP A 106 0.29 -9.62 11.81
N LYS A 107 0.49 -8.67 10.88
CA LYS A 107 1.03 -8.93 9.54
C LYS A 107 1.94 -7.81 9.04
N TYR A 108 2.95 -8.18 8.25
CA TYR A 108 3.76 -7.22 7.51
C TYR A 108 3.06 -6.83 6.21
N ILE A 109 2.56 -5.60 6.14
CA ILE A 109 1.73 -5.09 5.05
C ILE A 109 2.28 -3.76 4.58
N SER A 110 2.29 -3.55 3.27
CA SER A 110 2.50 -2.21 2.71
C SER A 110 1.26 -1.35 2.89
N LEU A 111 1.45 -0.11 3.28
CA LEU A 111 0.38 0.91 3.29
C LEU A 111 0.24 1.63 1.93
N SER A 112 1.13 1.36 0.97
CA SER A 112 0.99 1.79 -0.41
C SER A 112 0.39 0.68 -1.26
N ASN A 113 -0.53 1.03 -2.18
CA ASN A 113 -1.16 0.04 -3.05
C ASN A 113 -0.33 -0.30 -4.27
N CYS A 114 0.42 0.66 -4.82
CA CYS A 114 1.12 0.53 -6.10
C CYS A 114 2.54 1.08 -6.00
N PHE A 115 3.44 0.40 -6.70
CA PHE A 115 4.86 0.74 -6.79
C PHE A 115 5.29 0.68 -8.25
N VAL A 116 6.13 1.61 -8.66
CA VAL A 116 6.94 1.50 -9.86
C VAL A 116 8.34 1.13 -9.42
N ILE A 117 8.85 -0.01 -9.89
CA ILE A 117 10.21 -0.45 -9.59
C ILE A 117 11.15 -0.07 -10.74
N PRO A 118 12.47 0.04 -10.48
CA PRO A 118 13.42 0.36 -11.53
C PRO A 118 13.33 -0.61 -12.71
N SER A 119 13.59 -0.08 -13.92
CA SER A 119 13.69 -0.90 -15.14
C SER A 119 14.68 -2.04 -14.94
N ALA A 120 14.34 -3.20 -15.48
CA ALA A 120 15.28 -4.32 -15.52
C ALA A 120 16.50 -3.96 -16.37
N ASP A 121 17.70 -4.27 -15.89
CA ASP A 121 18.88 -4.27 -16.73
C ASP A 121 18.73 -5.34 -17.82
N ASP A 122 19.30 -5.07 -19.02
CA ASP A 122 19.23 -5.97 -20.16
C ASP A 122 20.17 -7.18 -19.98
N SER A 123 19.89 -7.95 -18.94
CA SER A 123 20.60 -9.18 -18.57
C SER A 123 19.69 -10.10 -17.77
N TYR A 124 19.96 -11.41 -17.79
CA TYR A 124 19.22 -12.35 -16.93
C TYR A 124 19.32 -11.97 -15.45
N GLY A 125 20.49 -11.50 -14.98
CA GLY A 125 20.67 -11.05 -13.61
C GLY A 125 19.73 -9.89 -13.26
N GLY A 126 19.65 -8.88 -14.13
CA GLY A 126 18.75 -7.75 -13.95
C GLY A 126 17.27 -8.14 -13.98
N ILE A 127 16.89 -8.97 -14.95
CA ILE A 127 15.51 -9.45 -15.10
C ILE A 127 15.06 -10.25 -13.87
N PHE A 128 15.90 -11.18 -13.39
CA PHE A 128 15.56 -11.98 -12.19
C PHE A 128 15.56 -11.15 -10.91
N LYS A 129 16.44 -10.17 -10.80
CA LYS A 129 16.41 -9.23 -9.69
C LYS A 129 15.09 -8.44 -9.65
N THR A 130 14.66 -7.91 -10.79
CA THR A 130 13.38 -7.20 -10.91
C THR A 130 12.20 -8.11 -10.56
N ASP A 131 12.21 -9.38 -11.00
CA ASP A 131 11.19 -10.37 -10.63
C ASP A 131 11.17 -10.63 -9.11
N GLN A 132 12.34 -10.75 -8.49
CA GLN A 132 12.44 -10.88 -7.03
C GLN A 132 11.89 -9.66 -6.29
N GLU A 133 12.19 -8.46 -6.74
CA GLU A 133 11.69 -7.22 -6.15
C GLU A 133 10.16 -7.13 -6.27
N GLN A 134 9.60 -7.47 -7.43
CA GLN A 134 8.16 -7.61 -7.65
C GLN A 134 7.52 -8.52 -6.60
N VAL A 135 8.05 -9.74 -6.44
CA VAL A 135 7.55 -10.74 -5.49
C VAL A 135 7.58 -10.20 -4.05
N GLN A 136 8.65 -9.51 -3.65
CA GLN A 136 8.79 -8.95 -2.30
C GLN A 136 7.76 -7.85 -1.99
N LEU A 137 7.38 -7.06 -2.99
CA LEU A 137 6.33 -6.04 -2.84
C LEU A 137 4.93 -6.66 -2.87
N MET A 138 4.68 -7.56 -3.81
CA MET A 138 3.36 -8.16 -4.01
C MET A 138 2.92 -9.02 -2.82
N LYS A 139 3.82 -9.77 -2.19
CA LYS A 139 3.50 -10.54 -0.97
C LYS A 139 3.06 -9.67 0.20
N ARG A 140 3.34 -8.37 0.15
CA ARG A 140 2.92 -7.36 1.14
C ARG A 140 1.72 -6.51 0.68
N ARG A 141 0.98 -6.98 -0.34
CA ARG A 141 -0.18 -6.31 -0.97
C ARG A 141 0.16 -5.14 -1.89
N GLY A 142 1.42 -4.91 -2.24
CA GLY A 142 1.79 -3.90 -3.22
C GLY A 142 1.54 -4.39 -4.65
N GLY A 143 0.84 -3.62 -5.47
CA GLY A 143 0.84 -3.80 -6.93
C GLY A 143 2.14 -3.24 -7.51
N VAL A 144 2.64 -3.84 -8.59
CA VAL A 144 3.93 -3.44 -9.18
C VAL A 144 3.77 -3.11 -10.66
N GLY A 145 4.31 -1.97 -11.06
CA GLY A 145 4.50 -1.57 -12.45
C GLY A 145 5.97 -1.73 -12.85
N HIS A 146 6.17 -2.24 -14.06
CA HIS A 146 7.49 -2.42 -14.66
C HIS A 146 7.67 -1.50 -15.87
N ASP A 147 8.84 -0.91 -15.97
CA ASP A 147 9.36 -0.39 -17.24
C ASP A 147 10.32 -1.43 -17.83
N ILE A 148 10.02 -1.89 -19.03
CA ILE A 148 10.78 -2.93 -19.75
C ILE A 148 11.46 -2.38 -21.01
N SER A 149 11.50 -1.06 -21.17
CA SER A 149 12.03 -0.39 -22.38
C SER A 149 13.52 -0.64 -22.59
N ASN A 150 14.27 -1.00 -21.54
CA ASN A 150 15.70 -1.29 -21.64
C ASN A 150 16.01 -2.67 -22.18
N LEU A 151 15.02 -3.58 -22.24
CA LEU A 151 15.23 -4.94 -22.73
C LEU A 151 15.35 -4.96 -24.25
N ARG A 152 16.37 -5.65 -24.77
CA ARG A 152 16.61 -5.77 -26.20
C ARG A 152 15.49 -6.53 -26.92
N PRO A 153 15.20 -6.19 -28.18
CA PRO A 153 14.20 -6.88 -28.98
C PRO A 153 14.60 -8.32 -29.34
N GLU A 154 13.62 -9.09 -29.77
CA GLU A 154 13.83 -10.43 -30.31
C GLU A 154 14.78 -10.39 -31.49
N GLY A 155 15.62 -11.46 -31.63
CA GLY A 155 16.59 -11.59 -32.69
C GLY A 155 17.91 -10.81 -32.52
N THR A 156 17.97 -9.90 -31.51
CA THR A 156 19.22 -9.20 -31.22
C THR A 156 20.32 -10.17 -30.79
N HIS A 157 21.52 -9.99 -31.32
CA HIS A 157 22.68 -10.83 -31.00
C HIS A 157 23.00 -10.81 -29.50
N VAL A 158 23.26 -11.98 -28.95
CA VAL A 158 23.73 -12.16 -27.54
C VAL A 158 24.98 -13.03 -27.54
N SER A 159 25.87 -12.76 -26.60
CA SER A 159 27.17 -13.44 -26.49
C SER A 159 27.11 -14.82 -25.83
N ASN A 160 25.95 -15.28 -25.40
CA ASN A 160 25.76 -16.60 -24.80
C ASN A 160 25.49 -17.68 -25.89
N SER A 161 25.36 -18.94 -25.47
CA SER A 161 25.14 -20.08 -26.35
C SER A 161 23.85 -20.04 -27.18
N ALA A 162 22.89 -19.19 -26.82
CA ALA A 162 21.64 -19.03 -27.59
C ALA A 162 21.83 -18.22 -28.86
N GLY A 163 22.84 -17.34 -28.93
CA GLY A 163 23.19 -16.53 -30.09
C GLY A 163 22.26 -15.34 -30.32
N THR A 164 20.98 -15.46 -30.01
CA THR A 164 19.97 -14.40 -30.19
C THR A 164 19.03 -14.29 -28.98
N SER A 165 18.48 -13.07 -28.78
CA SER A 165 17.48 -12.76 -27.74
C SER A 165 16.11 -13.33 -28.11
N THR A 166 15.37 -13.82 -27.11
CA THR A 166 13.94 -14.18 -27.23
C THR A 166 12.99 -12.98 -27.17
N GLY A 167 13.52 -11.78 -26.91
CA GLY A 167 12.76 -10.54 -26.87
C GLY A 167 11.96 -10.32 -25.57
N VAL A 168 11.20 -9.24 -25.58
CA VAL A 168 10.51 -8.70 -24.38
C VAL A 168 9.33 -9.57 -23.96
N VAL A 169 8.62 -10.19 -24.90
CA VAL A 169 7.37 -10.92 -24.64
C VAL A 169 7.57 -12.06 -23.65
N SER A 170 8.64 -12.84 -23.80
CA SER A 170 8.95 -13.95 -22.88
C SER A 170 9.17 -13.48 -21.43
N PHE A 171 9.74 -12.30 -21.24
CA PHE A 171 9.94 -11.71 -19.91
C PHE A 171 8.67 -11.10 -19.34
N MET A 172 7.78 -10.54 -20.17
CA MET A 172 6.43 -10.15 -19.77
C MET A 172 5.63 -11.35 -19.25
N GLU A 173 5.70 -12.49 -19.94
CA GLU A 173 5.08 -13.74 -19.49
C GLU A 173 5.65 -14.21 -18.16
N ARG A 174 6.97 -14.13 -17.98
CA ARG A 174 7.62 -14.45 -16.71
C ARG A 174 7.07 -13.59 -15.56
N PHE A 175 7.08 -12.26 -15.69
CA PHE A 175 6.55 -11.36 -14.66
C PHE A 175 5.06 -11.61 -14.38
N SER A 176 4.28 -11.94 -15.43
CA SER A 176 2.88 -12.32 -15.27
C SER A 176 2.71 -13.63 -14.51
N ASN A 177 3.55 -14.63 -14.76
CA ASN A 177 3.50 -15.90 -14.04
C ASN A 177 3.86 -15.71 -12.56
N SER A 178 4.93 -14.97 -12.26
CA SER A 178 5.28 -14.61 -10.87
C SER A 178 4.14 -13.89 -10.16
N THR A 179 3.43 -12.99 -10.86
CA THR A 179 2.24 -12.32 -10.35
C THR A 179 1.11 -13.29 -10.02
N ARG A 180 0.91 -14.34 -10.81
CA ARG A 180 -0.11 -15.37 -10.55
C ARG A 180 0.25 -16.25 -9.36
N GLU A 181 1.52 -16.57 -9.18
CA GLU A 181 2.01 -17.41 -8.07
C GLU A 181 2.00 -16.66 -6.75
N VAL A 182 2.48 -15.42 -6.75
CA VAL A 182 2.50 -14.56 -5.57
C VAL A 182 1.16 -13.85 -5.46
N ALA A 183 0.18 -14.53 -4.94
CA ALA A 183 -1.12 -13.93 -4.72
C ALA A 183 -1.00 -12.59 -3.99
N GLN A 184 -1.36 -11.52 -4.66
CA GLN A 184 -1.59 -10.24 -4.02
C GLN A 184 -2.74 -10.43 -3.02
N ASN A 185 -2.42 -10.85 -1.78
CA ASN A 185 -3.36 -11.05 -0.72
C ASN A 185 -4.45 -12.11 -0.97
N GLY A 186 -4.08 -13.22 -1.59
CA GLY A 186 -5.00 -14.34 -1.84
C GLY A 186 -6.10 -14.06 -2.86
N ARG A 187 -6.03 -12.96 -3.61
CA ARG A 187 -7.12 -12.50 -4.48
C ARG A 187 -6.79 -12.42 -5.96
N ARG A 188 -5.53 -12.37 -6.29
CA ARG A 188 -5.03 -12.51 -7.64
C ARG A 188 -3.88 -13.49 -7.58
N GLY A 189 -3.76 -14.34 -8.54
CA GLY A 189 -2.65 -15.27 -8.64
C GLY A 189 -2.95 -16.66 -8.16
N LYS A 190 -4.16 -16.96 -7.90
CA LYS A 190 -4.66 -18.34 -7.87
C LYS A 190 -5.86 -18.45 -8.77
#